data_398ad2d8ddfb0171957b08f664069858
#
_entry.id   398ad2d8ddfb0171957b08f664069858
#
_cell.length_a   1.000
_cell.length_b   1.000
_cell.length_c   1.000
_cell.angle_alpha   90.00
_cell.angle_beta   90.00
_cell.angle_gamma   90.00
#
_symmetry.space_group_name_H-M   'P 1'
#
loop_
_entity.id
_entity.type
_entity.pdbx_description
1 polymer ?
#
loop_
_entity_poly.entity_id
_entity_poly.type
_entity_poly.pdbx_seq_one_letter_code
_entity_poly.pdbx_strand_id
1 'polypeptide(L)'
;MVIKRIILLFLGWRVFLFVPLIASDVFLLPRVNYTYTLLTYFLDKSNNILSNFLIYPFGNFDAAYYLLIAAKGYTVNAGFFPLFPLVIYIVSLPFNVLPFDLNQYFLAIFLVSLFFFASLITFYKLVRLDYKENVAIWSIIFLLIFPTSFFYAAIYSESLFLLLSLSAFYFARKKKWLIAGLFGAFLSATRITGIFIFPSLLYEYFKSEKNKSLSKLLSISFSSVGLIAYCFYNFQKWGNPFYFIQAQGNFVNNRTVDSIILFPQTVFRYTKILFTLKPNIYEWWVAFFELSFFIFALILFYVAWKKEIRFSYLIFGALCFLLPVSSGTFSGLPRYILTIFPLFITLALIQNKTFKIIYSVVSVALLFLFFMLFSKGYFIA
;
A
#
# COMPACT_ATOMS: atom_id res chain seq x y z
N MET A 1 0.45 -27.06 10.03
CA MET A 1 -0.80 -27.03 9.25
C MET A 1 -1.17 -25.63 8.73
N VAL A 2 -1.20 -24.61 9.56
CA VAL A 2 -1.58 -23.22 9.19
C VAL A 2 -0.64 -22.57 8.16
N ILE A 3 0.67 -22.67 8.34
CA ILE A 3 1.65 -22.08 7.39
C ILE A 3 1.43 -22.66 5.99
N LYS A 4 1.21 -23.98 5.87
CA LYS A 4 0.88 -24.63 4.59
C LYS A 4 -0.37 -24.00 3.94
N ARG A 5 -1.39 -23.69 4.74
CA ARG A 5 -2.60 -23.02 4.24
C ARG A 5 -2.34 -21.60 3.75
N ILE A 6 -1.50 -20.83 4.47
CA ILE A 6 -1.10 -19.47 4.05
C ILE A 6 -0.29 -19.54 2.75
N ILE A 7 0.63 -20.51 2.62
CA ILE A 7 1.40 -20.74 1.39
C ILE A 7 0.44 -21.00 0.21
N LEU A 8 -0.52 -21.91 0.39
CA LEU A 8 -1.48 -22.23 -0.67
C LEU A 8 -2.35 -21.02 -1.08
N LEU A 9 -2.80 -20.23 -0.10
CA LEU A 9 -3.55 -19.00 -0.37
C LEU A 9 -2.70 -17.98 -1.13
N PHE A 10 -1.45 -17.76 -0.71
CA PHE A 10 -0.52 -16.86 -1.39
C PHE A 10 -0.22 -17.31 -2.82
N LEU A 11 0.12 -18.57 -3.03
CA LEU A 11 0.43 -19.12 -4.36
C LEU A 11 -0.81 -19.10 -5.25
N GLY A 12 -1.98 -19.51 -4.74
CA GLY A 12 -3.24 -19.45 -5.48
C GLY A 12 -3.61 -18.03 -5.92
N TRP A 13 -3.44 -17.05 -5.03
CA TRP A 13 -3.63 -15.64 -5.36
C TRP A 13 -2.60 -15.17 -6.42
N ARG A 14 -1.33 -15.54 -6.29
CA ARG A 14 -0.28 -15.15 -7.24
C ARG A 14 -0.54 -15.71 -8.64
N VAL A 15 -0.96 -16.96 -8.73
CA VAL A 15 -1.36 -17.61 -9.98
C VAL A 15 -2.62 -16.97 -10.54
N PHE A 16 -3.61 -16.67 -9.70
CA PHE A 16 -4.85 -16.01 -10.13
C PHE A 16 -4.58 -14.67 -10.83
N LEU A 17 -3.58 -13.90 -10.39
CA LEU A 17 -3.25 -12.61 -11.02
C LEU A 17 -2.84 -12.73 -12.50
N PHE A 18 -2.41 -13.89 -12.99
CA PHE A 18 -2.14 -14.07 -14.42
C PHE A 18 -3.43 -14.13 -15.26
N VAL A 19 -4.56 -14.52 -14.67
CA VAL A 19 -5.84 -14.63 -15.42
C VAL A 19 -6.29 -13.26 -15.96
N PRO A 20 -6.39 -12.17 -15.15
CA PRO A 20 -6.70 -10.84 -15.68
C PRO A 20 -5.64 -10.31 -16.67
N LEU A 21 -4.36 -10.69 -16.55
CA LEU A 21 -3.34 -10.28 -17.51
C LEU A 21 -3.59 -10.91 -18.90
N ILE A 22 -3.86 -12.21 -18.93
CA ILE A 22 -4.22 -12.91 -20.17
C ILE A 22 -5.49 -12.28 -20.78
N ALA A 23 -6.51 -12.07 -19.96
CA ALA A 23 -7.76 -11.44 -20.42
C ALA A 23 -7.52 -10.01 -20.94
N SER A 24 -6.64 -9.23 -20.30
CA SER A 24 -6.34 -7.86 -20.73
C SER A 24 -5.73 -7.81 -22.12
N ASP A 25 -4.95 -8.81 -22.48
CA ASP A 25 -4.31 -8.86 -23.80
C ASP A 25 -5.31 -9.14 -24.94
N VAL A 26 -6.39 -9.86 -24.59
CA VAL A 26 -7.46 -10.20 -25.54
C VAL A 26 -8.52 -9.08 -25.65
N PHE A 27 -8.88 -8.45 -24.53
CA PHE A 27 -10.08 -7.59 -24.44
C PHE A 27 -9.79 -6.10 -24.35
N LEU A 28 -8.56 -5.68 -24.03
CA LEU A 28 -8.25 -4.28 -23.82
C LEU A 28 -7.09 -3.79 -24.68
N LEU A 29 -7.31 -2.64 -25.31
CA LEU A 29 -6.23 -1.90 -25.97
C LEU A 29 -5.44 -1.11 -24.91
N PRO A 30 -4.12 -0.92 -25.13
CA PRO A 30 -3.34 0.00 -24.31
C PRO A 30 -3.95 1.41 -24.35
N ARG A 31 -3.91 2.13 -23.23
CA ARG A 31 -4.39 3.51 -23.15
C ARG A 31 -3.63 4.37 -24.17
N VAL A 32 -4.34 5.21 -24.90
CA VAL A 32 -3.75 6.15 -25.86
C VAL A 32 -2.73 7.05 -25.15
N ASN A 33 -1.57 7.25 -25.75
CA ASN A 33 -0.43 7.99 -25.19
C ASN A 33 0.14 7.39 -23.88
N TYR A 34 -0.27 6.17 -23.50
CA TYR A 34 0.40 5.45 -22.44
C TYR A 34 1.74 4.94 -22.97
N THR A 35 2.76 5.55 -22.50
CA THR A 35 4.12 5.07 -22.73
C THR A 35 4.59 4.38 -21.46
N TYR A 36 4.99 3.13 -21.55
CA TYR A 36 5.81 2.45 -20.53
C TYR A 36 7.20 3.10 -20.44
N THR A 37 7.25 4.42 -20.62
CA THR A 37 8.45 5.17 -21.03
C THR A 37 9.65 4.90 -20.15
N LEU A 38 9.48 4.65 -18.86
CA LEU A 38 10.63 4.36 -18.01
C LEU A 38 11.03 2.88 -18.11
N LEU A 39 10.09 1.95 -18.21
CA LEU A 39 10.38 0.53 -18.33
C LEU A 39 10.81 0.12 -19.75
N THR A 40 10.17 0.64 -20.79
CA THR A 40 10.56 0.37 -22.18
C THR A 40 11.90 1.00 -22.54
N TYR A 41 12.28 2.11 -21.90
CA TYR A 41 13.60 2.68 -22.09
C TYR A 41 14.71 1.78 -21.56
N PHE A 42 14.41 0.97 -20.51
CA PHE A 42 15.38 0.11 -19.84
C PHE A 42 15.30 -1.37 -20.23
N LEU A 43 14.14 -1.83 -20.69
CA LEU A 43 13.87 -3.24 -20.96
C LEU A 43 13.87 -3.55 -22.44
N ASP A 44 14.69 -2.94 -23.21
CA ASP A 44 14.79 -3.12 -24.64
C ASP A 44 13.49 -3.54 -25.36
N LYS A 45 13.22 -2.95 -26.48
CA LYS A 45 11.97 -2.96 -27.26
C LYS A 45 11.51 -4.35 -27.76
N SER A 46 11.91 -5.43 -27.14
CA SER A 46 11.44 -6.76 -27.50
C SER A 46 9.97 -6.91 -27.10
N ASN A 47 9.06 -6.79 -28.05
CA ASN A 47 7.64 -7.17 -27.95
C ASN A 47 7.53 -8.70 -27.73
N ASN A 48 8.13 -9.20 -26.66
CA ASN A 48 8.06 -10.60 -26.29
C ASN A 48 6.79 -10.80 -25.42
N ILE A 49 6.03 -11.86 -25.71
CA ILE A 49 4.84 -12.26 -24.94
C ILE A 49 5.16 -12.33 -23.43
N LEU A 50 6.34 -12.85 -23.05
CA LEU A 50 6.80 -12.91 -21.66
C LEU A 50 6.90 -11.52 -21.00
N SER A 51 7.37 -10.51 -21.73
CA SER A 51 7.46 -9.14 -21.24
C SER A 51 6.08 -8.56 -20.92
N ASN A 52 5.10 -8.81 -21.77
CA ASN A 52 3.74 -8.32 -21.62
C ASN A 52 3.03 -8.89 -20.38
N PHE A 53 3.33 -10.12 -19.98
CA PHE A 53 2.69 -10.78 -18.85
C PHE A 53 3.49 -10.74 -17.56
N LEU A 54 4.82 -10.85 -17.63
CA LEU A 54 5.64 -10.99 -16.42
C LEU A 54 6.30 -9.69 -15.99
N ILE A 55 6.58 -8.79 -16.93
CA ILE A 55 7.40 -7.62 -16.68
C ILE A 55 6.55 -6.36 -16.58
N TYR A 56 5.96 -5.92 -17.70
CA TYR A 56 5.29 -4.62 -17.75
C TYR A 56 4.21 -4.41 -16.70
N PRO A 57 3.30 -5.36 -16.41
CA PRO A 57 2.21 -5.10 -15.51
C PRO A 57 2.62 -4.80 -14.07
N PHE A 58 3.70 -5.45 -13.60
CA PHE A 58 4.17 -5.30 -12.23
C PHE A 58 5.09 -4.10 -12.02
N GLY A 59 5.55 -3.50 -13.10
CA GLY A 59 6.44 -2.34 -13.12
C GLY A 59 5.79 -1.02 -13.57
N ASN A 60 4.47 -0.97 -13.70
CA ASN A 60 3.76 0.21 -14.18
C ASN A 60 3.75 1.36 -13.17
N PHE A 61 3.67 2.59 -13.67
CA PHE A 61 3.54 3.85 -12.91
C PHE A 61 4.66 4.06 -11.87
N ASP A 62 4.32 4.12 -10.58
CA ASP A 62 5.25 4.43 -9.49
C ASP A 62 6.44 3.45 -9.39
N ALA A 63 6.29 2.23 -9.90
CA ALA A 63 7.36 1.23 -9.91
C ALA A 63 8.61 1.73 -10.63
N ALA A 64 8.43 2.45 -11.73
CA ALA A 64 9.53 3.01 -12.50
C ALA A 64 10.35 4.02 -11.66
N TYR A 65 9.70 4.83 -10.84
CA TYR A 65 10.38 5.77 -9.95
C TYR A 65 11.17 5.07 -8.84
N TYR A 66 10.64 4.01 -8.25
CA TYR A 66 11.37 3.22 -7.26
C TYR A 66 12.63 2.59 -7.84
N LEU A 67 12.56 2.01 -9.05
CA LEU A 67 13.71 1.45 -9.75
C LEU A 67 14.73 2.55 -10.13
N LEU A 68 14.25 3.70 -10.59
CA LEU A 68 15.10 4.84 -10.92
C LEU A 68 15.86 5.35 -9.70
N ILE A 69 15.19 5.52 -8.57
CA ILE A 69 15.82 5.96 -7.32
C ILE A 69 16.83 4.91 -6.83
N ALA A 70 16.49 3.62 -6.92
CA ALA A 70 17.40 2.55 -6.55
C ALA A 70 18.69 2.55 -7.39
N ALA A 71 18.58 2.90 -8.67
CA ALA A 71 19.69 2.85 -9.60
C ALA A 71 20.55 4.13 -9.62
N LYS A 72 19.92 5.31 -9.59
CA LYS A 72 20.60 6.61 -9.78
C LYS A 72 20.50 7.54 -8.55
N GLY A 73 19.81 7.10 -7.49
CA GLY A 73 19.48 7.97 -6.38
C GLY A 73 18.40 9.00 -6.74
N TYR A 74 18.16 9.90 -5.83
CA TYR A 74 17.16 10.96 -6.01
C TYR A 74 17.65 12.02 -7.01
N THR A 75 16.91 12.21 -8.09
CA THR A 75 17.12 13.32 -9.03
C THR A 75 16.02 14.38 -8.91
N VAL A 76 14.74 13.98 -8.98
CA VAL A 76 13.59 14.92 -9.01
C VAL A 76 12.43 14.49 -8.10
N ASN A 77 12.36 13.25 -7.64
CA ASN A 77 11.12 12.69 -7.05
C ASN A 77 11.24 12.36 -5.56
N ALA A 78 11.44 13.39 -4.74
CA ALA A 78 11.43 13.24 -3.28
C ALA A 78 10.08 12.78 -2.69
N GLY A 79 9.00 12.75 -3.46
CA GLY A 79 7.71 12.22 -3.03
C GLY A 79 7.73 10.71 -2.71
N PHE A 80 8.71 9.97 -3.25
CA PHE A 80 8.95 8.55 -2.96
C PHE A 80 9.93 8.39 -1.81
N PHE A 81 9.52 7.71 -0.75
CA PHE A 81 10.33 7.56 0.46
C PHE A 81 11.47 6.54 0.27
N PRO A 82 12.59 6.70 1.03
CA PRO A 82 13.87 6.09 0.68
C PRO A 82 13.99 4.60 0.95
N LEU A 83 13.26 4.02 1.92
CA LEU A 83 13.57 2.68 2.39
C LEU A 83 13.39 1.61 1.30
N PHE A 84 12.29 1.67 0.54
CA PHE A 84 12.03 0.63 -0.46
C PHE A 84 13.05 0.63 -1.61
N PRO A 85 13.35 1.76 -2.27
CA PRO A 85 14.42 1.79 -3.27
C PRO A 85 15.81 1.50 -2.68
N LEU A 86 16.09 1.88 -1.44
CA LEU A 86 17.34 1.56 -0.76
C LEU A 86 17.49 0.05 -0.55
N VAL A 87 16.43 -0.65 -0.16
CA VAL A 87 16.45 -2.11 -0.01
C VAL A 87 16.70 -2.79 -1.36
N ILE A 88 16.06 -2.33 -2.45
CA ILE A 88 16.33 -2.83 -3.80
C ILE A 88 17.80 -2.63 -4.13
N TYR A 89 18.35 -1.43 -3.92
CA TYR A 89 19.76 -1.12 -4.16
C TYR A 89 20.70 -2.04 -3.37
N ILE A 90 20.55 -2.11 -2.05
CA ILE A 90 21.43 -2.91 -1.17
C ILE A 90 21.42 -4.39 -1.55
N VAL A 91 20.24 -4.95 -1.84
CA VAL A 91 20.13 -6.37 -2.20
C VAL A 91 20.65 -6.63 -3.61
N SER A 92 20.67 -5.64 -4.50
CA SER A 92 21.26 -5.79 -5.83
C SER A 92 22.80 -5.84 -5.84
N LEU A 93 23.47 -5.24 -4.85
CA LEU A 93 24.93 -5.13 -4.79
C LEU A 93 25.67 -6.49 -4.87
N PRO A 94 25.30 -7.54 -4.10
CA PRO A 94 26.03 -8.82 -4.15
C PRO A 94 25.91 -9.56 -5.47
N PHE A 95 24.91 -9.24 -6.28
CA PHE A 95 24.63 -9.94 -7.55
C PHE A 95 25.21 -9.23 -8.77
N ASN A 96 25.99 -8.15 -8.60
CA ASN A 96 26.48 -7.28 -9.68
C ASN A 96 25.38 -6.89 -10.70
N VAL A 97 24.17 -6.70 -10.20
CA VAL A 97 23.02 -6.34 -11.03
C VAL A 97 23.18 -4.91 -11.48
N LEU A 98 23.28 -4.71 -12.80
CA LEU A 98 23.38 -3.38 -13.36
C LEU A 98 22.09 -2.57 -13.07
N PRO A 99 22.23 -1.27 -12.84
CA PRO A 99 21.07 -0.39 -12.71
C PRO A 99 20.19 -0.51 -13.96
N PHE A 100 18.88 -0.72 -13.74
CA PHE A 100 17.86 -0.88 -14.81
C PHE A 100 17.96 -2.16 -15.65
N ASP A 101 18.73 -3.15 -15.19
CA ASP A 101 18.69 -4.46 -15.81
C ASP A 101 17.42 -5.24 -15.43
N LEU A 102 17.03 -6.18 -16.26
CA LEU A 102 15.97 -7.16 -16.00
C LEU A 102 16.18 -7.88 -14.66
N ASN A 103 17.43 -8.13 -14.30
CA ASN A 103 17.78 -8.75 -13.03
C ASN A 103 17.35 -7.89 -11.83
N GLN A 104 17.56 -6.56 -11.87
CA GLN A 104 17.09 -5.65 -10.83
C GLN A 104 15.55 -5.67 -10.72
N TYR A 105 14.87 -5.74 -11.85
CA TYR A 105 13.42 -5.85 -11.90
C TYR A 105 12.91 -7.14 -11.26
N PHE A 106 13.46 -8.30 -11.64
CA PHE A 106 13.08 -9.60 -11.07
C PHE A 106 13.43 -9.68 -9.57
N LEU A 107 14.57 -9.10 -9.18
CA LEU A 107 14.94 -8.99 -7.78
C LEU A 107 13.91 -8.17 -6.99
N ALA A 108 13.46 -7.04 -7.53
CA ALA A 108 12.44 -6.21 -6.90
C ALA A 108 11.11 -6.96 -6.76
N ILE A 109 10.67 -7.69 -7.79
CA ILE A 109 9.46 -8.55 -7.71
C ILE A 109 9.63 -9.65 -6.66
N PHE A 110 10.82 -10.27 -6.59
CA PHE A 110 11.08 -11.27 -5.56
C PHE A 110 10.99 -10.67 -4.15
N LEU A 111 11.62 -9.53 -3.92
CA LEU A 111 11.56 -8.82 -2.63
C LEU A 111 10.13 -8.46 -2.23
N VAL A 112 9.34 -7.90 -3.15
CA VAL A 112 7.94 -7.56 -2.92
C VAL A 112 7.14 -8.82 -2.54
N SER A 113 7.35 -9.92 -3.25
CA SER A 113 6.69 -11.20 -2.98
C SER A 113 7.09 -11.77 -1.62
N LEU A 114 8.37 -11.67 -1.24
CA LEU A 114 8.88 -12.10 0.05
C LEU A 114 8.28 -11.26 1.20
N PHE A 115 8.26 -9.93 1.05
CA PHE A 115 7.68 -9.03 2.04
C PHE A 115 6.19 -9.28 2.22
N PHE A 116 5.46 -9.49 1.12
CA PHE A 116 4.04 -9.77 1.21
C PHE A 116 3.76 -11.12 1.86
N PHE A 117 4.49 -12.17 1.49
CA PHE A 117 4.36 -13.47 2.14
C PHE A 117 4.65 -13.40 3.65
N ALA A 118 5.73 -12.71 4.04
CA ALA A 118 6.06 -12.48 5.44
C ALA A 118 4.98 -11.66 6.16
N SER A 119 4.37 -10.68 5.47
CA SER A 119 3.26 -9.90 6.02
C SER A 119 2.03 -10.76 6.31
N LEU A 120 1.68 -11.72 5.44
CA LEU A 120 0.56 -12.63 5.68
C LEU A 120 0.77 -13.49 6.93
N ILE A 121 2.00 -13.99 7.14
CA ILE A 121 2.35 -14.75 8.35
C ILE A 121 2.25 -13.86 9.59
N THR A 122 2.77 -12.64 9.52
CA THR A 122 2.75 -11.68 10.62
C THR A 122 1.32 -11.24 10.91
N PHE A 123 0.50 -11.02 9.89
CA PHE A 123 -0.91 -10.67 10.01
C PHE A 123 -1.70 -11.78 10.71
N TYR A 124 -1.50 -13.03 10.28
CA TYR A 124 -2.07 -14.17 10.97
C TYR A 124 -1.71 -14.16 12.46
N LYS A 125 -0.41 -14.04 12.79
CA LYS A 125 0.07 -14.03 14.18
C LYS A 125 -0.53 -12.87 14.98
N LEU A 126 -0.64 -11.68 14.39
CA LEU A 126 -1.20 -10.50 15.06
C LEU A 126 -2.68 -10.68 15.36
N VAL A 127 -3.47 -11.13 14.37
CA VAL A 127 -4.92 -11.36 14.54
C VAL A 127 -5.18 -12.48 15.56
N ARG A 128 -4.35 -13.51 15.59
CA ARG A 128 -4.44 -14.62 16.56
C ARG A 128 -4.18 -14.23 18.01
N LEU A 129 -3.66 -13.02 18.26
CA LEU A 129 -3.53 -12.53 19.65
C LEU A 129 -4.90 -12.20 20.28
N ASP A 130 -5.88 -11.81 19.47
CA ASP A 130 -7.18 -11.35 19.94
C ASP A 130 -8.36 -12.22 19.45
N TYR A 131 -8.19 -12.96 18.34
CA TYR A 131 -9.29 -13.62 17.65
C TYR A 131 -9.01 -15.10 17.35
N LYS A 132 -10.07 -15.86 17.06
CA LYS A 132 -9.99 -17.28 16.64
C LYS A 132 -9.34 -17.41 15.25
N GLU A 133 -8.83 -18.61 14.95
CA GLU A 133 -8.15 -18.93 13.70
C GLU A 133 -8.98 -18.58 12.45
N ASN A 134 -10.28 -18.86 12.50
CA ASN A 134 -11.17 -18.56 11.38
C ASN A 134 -11.19 -17.06 11.02
N VAL A 135 -11.17 -16.16 12.01
CA VAL A 135 -11.09 -14.71 11.76
C VAL A 135 -9.76 -14.36 11.11
N ALA A 136 -8.65 -14.93 11.59
CA ALA A 136 -7.33 -14.67 11.02
C ALA A 136 -7.23 -15.11 9.55
N ILE A 137 -7.77 -16.29 9.23
CA ILE A 137 -7.79 -16.80 7.85
C ILE A 137 -8.68 -15.94 6.95
N TRP A 138 -9.89 -15.56 7.40
CA TRP A 138 -10.77 -14.69 6.62
C TRP A 138 -10.18 -13.29 6.43
N SER A 139 -9.45 -12.75 7.42
CA SER A 139 -8.73 -11.48 7.27
C SER A 139 -7.70 -11.55 6.14
N ILE A 140 -6.95 -12.66 6.05
CA ILE A 140 -6.00 -12.90 4.95
C ILE A 140 -6.73 -13.04 3.62
N ILE A 141 -7.81 -13.84 3.57
CA ILE A 141 -8.58 -14.02 2.33
C ILE A 141 -9.09 -12.66 1.82
N PHE A 142 -9.71 -11.85 2.69
CA PHE A 142 -10.23 -10.54 2.28
C PHE A 142 -9.14 -9.56 1.87
N LEU A 143 -7.94 -9.65 2.46
CA LEU A 143 -6.78 -8.89 2.01
C LEU A 143 -6.33 -9.31 0.60
N LEU A 144 -6.26 -10.63 0.34
CA LEU A 144 -5.83 -11.17 -0.95
C LEU A 144 -6.80 -10.86 -2.10
N ILE A 145 -8.11 -10.92 -1.82
CA ILE A 145 -9.13 -10.64 -2.85
C ILE A 145 -9.54 -9.17 -2.94
N PHE A 146 -8.94 -8.28 -2.15
CA PHE A 146 -9.26 -6.86 -2.20
C PHE A 146 -8.96 -6.30 -3.61
N PRO A 147 -9.81 -5.43 -4.17
CA PRO A 147 -9.72 -5.01 -5.57
C PRO A 147 -8.37 -4.45 -6.03
N THR A 148 -7.60 -3.87 -5.13
CA THR A 148 -6.27 -3.33 -5.42
C THR A 148 -5.13 -4.20 -4.86
N SER A 149 -5.39 -5.45 -4.45
CA SER A 149 -4.38 -6.32 -3.84
C SER A 149 -3.21 -6.65 -4.76
N PHE A 150 -3.36 -6.51 -6.09
CA PHE A 150 -2.28 -6.67 -7.07
C PHE A 150 -1.10 -5.71 -6.82
N PHE A 151 -1.29 -4.59 -6.12
CA PHE A 151 -0.18 -3.73 -5.70
C PHE A 151 0.80 -4.43 -4.75
N TYR A 152 0.37 -5.47 -4.06
CA TYR A 152 1.29 -6.33 -3.30
C TYR A 152 2.12 -7.27 -4.17
N ALA A 153 1.81 -7.36 -5.46
CA ALA A 153 2.60 -8.09 -6.44
C ALA A 153 3.46 -7.18 -7.32
N ALA A 154 3.10 -5.91 -7.44
CA ALA A 154 3.82 -4.90 -8.22
C ALA A 154 5.03 -4.35 -7.44
N ILE A 155 5.97 -3.71 -8.15
CA ILE A 155 7.19 -3.11 -7.55
C ILE A 155 6.82 -1.80 -6.85
N TYR A 156 6.14 -1.95 -5.71
CA TYR A 156 5.59 -0.88 -4.89
C TYR A 156 5.97 -1.08 -3.43
N SER A 157 5.91 -0.02 -2.65
CA SER A 157 6.28 -0.05 -1.23
C SER A 157 5.21 -0.68 -0.31
N GLU A 158 4.02 -1.01 -0.83
CA GLU A 158 2.86 -1.49 -0.06
C GLU A 158 3.14 -2.77 0.72
N SER A 159 3.82 -3.74 0.11
CA SER A 159 4.17 -5.01 0.76
C SER A 159 5.13 -4.81 1.94
N LEU A 160 6.15 -3.97 1.75
CA LEU A 160 7.09 -3.63 2.81
C LEU A 160 6.41 -2.81 3.92
N PHE A 161 5.57 -1.85 3.55
CA PHE A 161 4.79 -1.04 4.49
C PHE A 161 3.87 -1.91 5.36
N LEU A 162 3.15 -2.84 4.75
CA LEU A 162 2.28 -3.76 5.48
C LEU A 162 3.08 -4.63 6.44
N LEU A 163 4.20 -5.23 5.99
CA LEU A 163 5.06 -6.06 6.83
C LEU A 163 5.56 -5.30 8.06
N LEU A 164 6.06 -4.09 7.85
CA LEU A 164 6.64 -3.26 8.92
C LEU A 164 5.57 -2.80 9.91
N SER A 165 4.39 -2.37 9.43
CA SER A 165 3.29 -1.96 10.31
C SER A 165 2.77 -3.11 11.16
N LEU A 166 2.52 -4.29 10.56
CA LEU A 166 2.09 -5.48 11.27
C LEU A 166 3.13 -5.96 12.29
N SER A 167 4.41 -5.90 11.92
CA SER A 167 5.52 -6.28 12.82
C SER A 167 5.63 -5.32 14.00
N ALA A 168 5.54 -4.01 13.77
CA ALA A 168 5.57 -3.02 14.84
C ALA A 168 4.46 -3.28 15.86
N PHE A 169 3.22 -3.49 15.41
CA PHE A 169 2.12 -3.83 16.29
C PHE A 169 2.28 -5.20 16.97
N TYR A 170 2.73 -6.21 16.25
CA TYR A 170 2.94 -7.55 16.83
C TYR A 170 3.93 -7.53 17.99
N PHE A 171 5.07 -6.84 17.82
CA PHE A 171 6.06 -6.72 18.86
C PHE A 171 5.63 -5.79 20.01
N ALA A 172 4.90 -4.72 19.73
CA ALA A 172 4.28 -3.88 20.75
C ALA A 172 3.31 -4.69 21.62
N ARG A 173 2.45 -5.53 21.00
CA ARG A 173 1.54 -6.45 21.71
C ARG A 173 2.27 -7.49 22.55
N LYS A 174 3.51 -7.84 22.18
CA LYS A 174 4.42 -8.66 22.98
C LYS A 174 5.26 -7.86 23.99
N LYS A 175 4.97 -6.55 24.15
CA LYS A 175 5.69 -5.60 25.02
C LYS A 175 7.19 -5.47 24.70
N LYS A 176 7.60 -5.82 23.47
CA LYS A 176 8.97 -5.65 22.98
C LYS A 176 9.11 -4.29 22.31
N TRP A 177 9.09 -3.23 23.13
CA TRP A 177 8.96 -1.85 22.66
C TRP A 177 10.09 -1.37 21.76
N LEU A 178 11.35 -1.79 22.07
CA LEU A 178 12.50 -1.45 21.23
C LEU A 178 12.34 -2.02 19.81
N ILE A 179 11.96 -3.29 19.70
CA ILE A 179 11.76 -3.94 18.42
C ILE A 179 10.59 -3.29 17.67
N ALA A 180 9.51 -2.97 18.37
CA ALA A 180 8.38 -2.25 17.80
C ALA A 180 8.77 -0.87 17.26
N GLY A 181 9.59 -0.12 18.03
CA GLY A 181 10.12 1.17 17.61
C GLY A 181 11.05 1.08 16.39
N LEU A 182 11.91 0.05 16.32
CA LEU A 182 12.79 -0.18 15.16
C LEU A 182 11.96 -0.48 13.89
N PHE A 183 10.95 -1.37 13.98
CA PHE A 183 10.03 -1.58 12.84
C PHE A 183 9.28 -0.30 12.47
N GLY A 184 8.90 0.52 13.45
CA GLY A 184 8.31 1.83 13.24
C GLY A 184 9.25 2.81 12.53
N ALA A 185 10.54 2.82 12.86
CA ALA A 185 11.55 3.63 12.20
C ALA A 185 11.66 3.29 10.71
N PHE A 186 11.77 2.00 10.38
CA PHE A 186 11.74 1.56 8.99
C PHE A 186 10.40 1.89 8.31
N LEU A 187 9.27 1.75 9.01
CA LEU A 187 7.95 2.08 8.47
C LEU A 187 7.86 3.56 8.10
N SER A 188 8.32 4.48 8.96
CA SER A 188 8.32 5.92 8.70
C SER A 188 9.30 6.34 7.60
N ALA A 189 10.30 5.50 7.27
CA ALA A 189 11.18 5.66 6.12
C ALA A 189 10.60 5.07 4.81
N THR A 190 9.46 4.37 4.88
CA THR A 190 8.83 3.75 3.70
C THR A 190 7.81 4.65 3.03
N ARG A 191 7.01 5.37 3.80
CA ARG A 191 5.95 6.30 3.35
C ARG A 191 5.68 7.33 4.45
N ILE A 192 5.20 8.52 4.07
CA ILE A 192 4.82 9.57 5.04
C ILE A 192 3.80 9.05 6.07
N THR A 193 2.84 8.22 5.65
CA THR A 193 1.83 7.64 6.54
C THR A 193 2.44 6.70 7.59
N GLY A 194 3.66 6.23 7.40
CA GLY A 194 4.37 5.40 8.36
C GLY A 194 4.63 6.06 9.71
N ILE A 195 4.68 7.41 9.76
CA ILE A 195 4.84 8.15 11.02
C ILE A 195 3.66 7.93 11.99
N PHE A 196 2.49 7.61 11.47
CA PHE A 196 1.29 7.40 12.29
C PHE A 196 1.36 6.15 13.17
N ILE A 197 2.38 5.32 12.99
CA ILE A 197 2.68 4.25 13.93
C ILE A 197 3.09 4.80 15.31
N PHE A 198 3.75 5.95 15.38
CA PHE A 198 4.21 6.56 16.62
C PHE A 198 3.06 6.84 17.61
N PRO A 199 2.04 7.67 17.29
CA PRO A 199 0.92 7.90 18.20
C PRO A 199 0.14 6.61 18.50
N SER A 200 0.11 5.66 17.59
CA SER A 200 -0.59 4.39 17.78
C SER A 200 0.14 3.47 18.78
N LEU A 201 1.47 3.38 18.67
CA LEU A 201 2.30 2.66 19.63
C LEU A 201 2.30 3.34 21.01
N LEU A 202 2.28 4.68 21.04
CA LEU A 202 2.21 5.44 22.27
C LEU A 202 0.89 5.16 23.00
N TYR A 203 -0.24 5.18 22.30
CA TYR A 203 -1.52 4.78 22.87
C TYR A 203 -1.50 3.34 23.40
N GLU A 204 -0.97 2.40 22.60
CA GLU A 204 -0.84 0.99 23.00
C GLU A 204 -0.01 0.84 24.28
N TYR A 205 1.10 1.56 24.39
CA TYR A 205 1.95 1.58 25.55
C TYR A 205 1.21 2.08 26.80
N PHE A 206 0.55 3.25 26.70
CA PHE A 206 -0.16 3.83 27.84
C PHE A 206 -1.30 2.94 28.33
N LYS A 207 -1.95 2.19 27.43
CA LYS A 207 -3.04 1.28 27.78
C LYS A 207 -2.56 -0.06 28.33
N SER A 208 -1.45 -0.59 27.83
CA SER A 208 -1.01 -1.96 28.15
C SER A 208 0.03 -2.06 29.27
N GLU A 209 0.79 -0.99 29.53
CA GLU A 209 1.83 -0.99 30.57
C GLU A 209 1.35 -0.33 31.85
N LYS A 210 1.44 -1.07 32.95
CA LYS A 210 1.14 -0.53 34.29
C LYS A 210 2.27 0.38 34.77
N ASN A 211 3.53 -0.09 34.65
CA ASN A 211 4.72 0.66 35.07
C ASN A 211 5.32 1.40 33.87
N LYS A 212 5.20 2.73 33.88
CA LYS A 212 5.76 3.59 32.85
C LYS A 212 7.26 3.72 33.00
N SER A 213 8.00 3.61 31.89
CA SER A 213 9.46 3.72 31.85
C SER A 213 9.89 4.65 30.73
N LEU A 214 10.81 5.56 31.03
CA LEU A 214 11.40 6.47 30.04
C LEU A 214 12.11 5.69 28.92
N SER A 215 12.81 4.62 29.25
CA SER A 215 13.48 3.75 28.27
C SER A 215 12.52 3.16 27.25
N LYS A 216 11.31 2.74 27.67
CA LYS A 216 10.29 2.23 26.75
C LYS A 216 9.70 3.36 25.89
N LEU A 217 9.50 4.56 26.44
CA LEU A 217 9.05 5.73 25.68
C LEU A 217 10.08 6.13 24.63
N LEU A 218 11.36 6.19 24.98
CA LEU A 218 12.44 6.43 24.03
C LEU A 218 12.47 5.35 22.93
N SER A 219 12.26 4.08 23.29
CA SER A 219 12.15 2.98 22.31
C SER A 219 11.02 3.20 21.31
N ILE A 220 9.86 3.69 21.75
CA ILE A 220 8.72 4.01 20.88
C ILE A 220 9.05 5.23 20.00
N SER A 221 9.74 6.24 20.54
CA SER A 221 10.14 7.45 19.80
C SER A 221 11.07 7.13 18.61
N PHE A 222 11.81 6.01 18.67
CA PHE A 222 12.57 5.51 17.51
C PHE A 222 11.72 5.36 16.25
N SER A 223 10.41 5.11 16.38
CA SER A 223 9.52 5.00 15.23
C SER A 223 9.47 6.26 14.34
N SER A 224 9.89 7.42 14.85
CA SER A 224 9.95 8.67 14.08
C SER A 224 11.30 8.88 13.35
N VAL A 225 12.32 8.09 13.69
CA VAL A 225 13.69 8.30 13.19
C VAL A 225 13.78 8.20 11.67
N GLY A 226 13.02 7.30 11.04
CA GLY A 226 13.02 7.15 9.59
C GLY A 226 12.56 8.41 8.86
N LEU A 227 11.48 9.04 9.32
CA LEU A 227 11.01 10.31 8.76
C LEU A 227 12.00 11.44 9.05
N ILE A 228 12.53 11.53 10.27
CA ILE A 228 13.52 12.56 10.66
C ILE A 228 14.77 12.46 9.77
N ALA A 229 15.28 11.25 9.56
CA ALA A 229 16.42 11.01 8.67
C ALA A 229 16.14 11.46 7.23
N TYR A 230 14.91 11.20 6.75
CA TYR A 230 14.52 11.63 5.42
C TYR A 230 14.32 13.16 5.32
N CYS A 231 13.78 13.79 6.35
CA CYS A 231 13.74 15.27 6.43
C CYS A 231 15.13 15.87 6.39
N PHE A 232 16.09 15.30 7.13
CA PHE A 232 17.48 15.74 7.14
C PHE A 232 18.13 15.59 5.75
N TYR A 233 17.92 14.45 5.09
CA TYR A 233 18.39 14.24 3.71
C TYR A 233 17.80 15.27 2.73
N ASN A 234 16.48 15.56 2.82
CA ASN A 234 15.83 16.56 1.99
C ASN A 234 16.42 17.96 2.24
N PHE A 235 16.68 18.30 3.50
CA PHE A 235 17.29 19.57 3.86
C PHE A 235 18.68 19.72 3.25
N GLN A 236 19.52 18.69 3.36
CA GLN A 236 20.87 18.72 2.78
C GLN A 236 20.84 18.84 1.25
N LYS A 237 19.90 18.17 0.59
CA LYS A 237 19.88 18.09 -0.88
C LYS A 237 19.16 19.24 -1.55
N TRP A 238 18.08 19.74 -0.94
CA TRP A 238 17.19 20.76 -1.53
C TRP A 238 16.97 22.00 -0.65
N GLY A 239 17.64 22.10 0.49
CA GLY A 239 17.51 23.22 1.42
C GLY A 239 16.18 23.26 2.19
N ASN A 240 15.28 22.29 1.98
CA ASN A 240 13.97 22.23 2.62
C ASN A 240 13.70 20.82 3.19
N PRO A 241 13.56 20.65 4.52
CA PRO A 241 13.32 19.36 5.14
C PRO A 241 11.98 18.70 4.71
N PHE A 242 11.02 19.50 4.26
CA PHE A 242 9.70 19.06 3.81
C PHE A 242 9.53 19.05 2.28
N TYR A 243 10.63 19.10 1.53
CA TYR A 243 10.60 19.09 0.07
C TYR A 243 9.79 17.94 -0.52
N PHE A 244 9.77 16.77 0.15
CA PHE A 244 8.96 15.63 -0.27
C PHE A 244 7.44 15.92 -0.31
N ILE A 245 6.93 16.90 0.46
CA ILE A 245 5.53 17.33 0.39
C ILE A 245 5.33 18.15 -0.89
N GLN A 246 6.22 19.12 -1.15
CA GLN A 246 6.15 19.93 -2.36
C GLN A 246 6.27 19.08 -3.62
N ALA A 247 7.14 18.08 -3.60
CA ALA A 247 7.32 17.13 -4.70
C ALA A 247 6.05 16.32 -5.04
N GLN A 248 5.10 16.17 -4.11
CA GLN A 248 3.80 15.54 -4.40
C GLN A 248 2.93 16.38 -5.35
N GLY A 249 3.08 17.70 -5.35
CA GLY A 249 2.38 18.60 -6.27
C GLY A 249 2.82 18.46 -7.73
N ASN A 250 3.99 17.86 -7.98
CA ASN A 250 4.51 17.63 -9.33
C ASN A 250 3.87 16.40 -10.03
N PHE A 251 3.08 15.63 -9.31
CA PHE A 251 2.36 14.49 -9.91
C PHE A 251 1.05 14.95 -10.55
N VAL A 252 0.68 14.29 -11.65
CA VAL A 252 -0.51 14.59 -12.48
C VAL A 252 -1.84 14.57 -11.70
N ASN A 253 -1.83 14.09 -10.48
CA ASN A 253 -3.04 13.84 -9.67
C ASN A 253 -3.62 15.08 -8.97
N ASN A 254 -3.19 16.29 -9.31
CA ASN A 254 -3.71 17.57 -8.80
C ASN A 254 -3.87 17.63 -7.26
N ARG A 255 -2.94 17.03 -6.52
CA ARG A 255 -2.95 17.11 -5.06
C ARG A 255 -2.60 18.51 -4.60
N THR A 256 -3.41 19.04 -3.73
CA THR A 256 -3.11 20.31 -3.05
C THR A 256 -2.06 20.06 -1.99
N VAL A 257 -0.92 20.71 -2.09
CA VAL A 257 0.22 20.57 -1.16
C VAL A 257 0.34 21.77 -0.20
N ASP A 258 -0.28 22.89 -0.54
CA ASP A 258 -0.14 24.16 0.20
C ASP A 258 -1.28 24.39 1.21
N SER A 259 -2.33 23.58 1.17
CA SER A 259 -3.47 23.69 2.08
C SER A 259 -4.13 22.34 2.36
N ILE A 260 -4.69 22.21 3.56
CA ILE A 260 -5.50 21.07 3.93
C ILE A 260 -6.91 21.30 3.40
N ILE A 261 -7.39 20.39 2.55
CA ILE A 261 -8.75 20.41 2.04
C ILE A 261 -9.56 19.39 2.80
N LEU A 262 -10.59 19.88 3.52
CA LEU A 262 -11.46 19.01 4.28
C LEU A 262 -12.25 18.08 3.34
N PHE A 263 -12.39 16.83 3.76
CA PHE A 263 -13.05 15.78 2.96
C PHE A 263 -14.47 16.13 2.45
N PRO A 264 -15.32 16.92 3.13
CA PRO A 264 -16.62 17.30 2.57
C PRO A 264 -16.50 18.06 1.24
N GLN A 265 -15.48 18.93 1.11
CA GLN A 265 -15.21 19.64 -0.14
C GLN A 265 -14.75 18.67 -1.24
N THR A 266 -13.94 17.67 -0.90
CA THR A 266 -13.51 16.64 -1.85
C THR A 266 -14.72 15.79 -2.28
N VAL A 267 -15.58 15.37 -1.35
CA VAL A 267 -16.83 14.66 -1.66
C VAL A 267 -17.69 15.48 -2.62
N PHE A 268 -17.85 16.78 -2.36
CA PHE A 268 -18.62 17.67 -3.26
C PHE A 268 -18.01 17.71 -4.68
N ARG A 269 -16.68 17.78 -4.80
CA ARG A 269 -15.98 17.74 -6.11
C ARG A 269 -16.27 16.44 -6.87
N TYR A 270 -16.17 15.30 -6.19
CA TYR A 270 -16.42 13.99 -6.80
C TYR A 270 -17.90 13.81 -7.17
N THR A 271 -18.82 14.24 -6.32
CA THR A 271 -20.24 14.26 -6.63
C THR A 271 -20.51 15.12 -7.87
N LYS A 272 -19.91 16.31 -7.96
CA LYS A 272 -20.03 17.18 -9.14
C LYS A 272 -19.52 16.47 -10.40
N ILE A 273 -18.37 15.77 -10.36
CA ILE A 273 -17.83 15.00 -11.49
C ILE A 273 -18.85 13.96 -11.95
N LEU A 274 -19.46 13.20 -11.04
CA LEU A 274 -20.44 12.16 -11.38
C LEU A 274 -21.72 12.70 -12.01
N PHE A 275 -22.11 13.95 -11.70
CA PHE A 275 -23.28 14.58 -12.32
C PHE A 275 -22.98 15.38 -13.59
N THR A 276 -21.71 15.74 -13.82
CA THR A 276 -21.31 16.56 -14.99
C THR A 276 -20.70 15.75 -16.12
N LEU A 277 -19.95 14.70 -15.81
CA LEU A 277 -19.41 13.79 -16.82
C LEU A 277 -20.41 12.70 -17.19
N LYS A 278 -20.25 12.14 -18.39
CA LYS A 278 -21.06 11.00 -18.85
C LYS A 278 -20.39 9.68 -18.49
N PRO A 279 -21.14 8.60 -18.21
CA PRO A 279 -20.60 7.28 -17.87
C PRO A 279 -19.76 6.58 -18.97
N ASN A 280 -19.78 7.11 -20.21
CA ASN A 280 -18.93 6.62 -21.28
C ASN A 280 -17.49 7.14 -21.22
N ILE A 281 -17.15 8.01 -20.25
CA ILE A 281 -15.82 8.58 -20.03
C ILE A 281 -15.14 7.81 -18.92
N TYR A 282 -13.87 7.44 -19.10
CA TYR A 282 -13.09 6.67 -18.12
C TYR A 282 -12.97 7.38 -16.77
N GLU A 283 -12.77 8.69 -16.75
CA GLU A 283 -12.63 9.52 -15.56
C GLU A 283 -13.89 9.50 -14.68
N TRP A 284 -15.07 9.27 -15.26
CA TRP A 284 -16.30 9.06 -14.50
C TRP A 284 -16.22 7.81 -13.62
N TRP A 285 -15.74 6.70 -14.18
CA TRP A 285 -15.60 5.44 -13.46
C TRP A 285 -14.52 5.51 -12.38
N VAL A 286 -13.42 6.22 -12.67
CA VAL A 286 -12.38 6.47 -11.65
C VAL A 286 -13.00 7.22 -10.47
N ALA A 287 -13.70 8.33 -10.70
CA ALA A 287 -14.34 9.11 -9.66
C ALA A 287 -15.42 8.30 -8.90
N PHE A 288 -16.20 7.48 -9.61
CA PHE A 288 -17.20 6.59 -9.01
C PHE A 288 -16.56 5.59 -8.05
N PHE A 289 -15.52 4.91 -8.47
CA PHE A 289 -14.84 3.93 -7.63
C PHE A 289 -14.13 4.60 -6.45
N GLU A 290 -13.40 5.68 -6.66
CA GLU A 290 -12.70 6.40 -5.59
C GLU A 290 -13.68 6.90 -4.51
N LEU A 291 -14.81 7.49 -4.90
CA LEU A 291 -15.87 7.90 -3.96
C LEU A 291 -16.51 6.69 -3.26
N SER A 292 -16.77 5.60 -3.99
CA SER A 292 -17.33 4.37 -3.43
C SER A 292 -16.41 3.75 -2.38
N PHE A 293 -15.10 3.71 -2.64
CA PHE A 293 -14.11 3.22 -1.68
C PHE A 293 -13.97 4.15 -0.46
N PHE A 294 -14.11 5.46 -0.65
CA PHE A 294 -14.17 6.40 0.47
C PHE A 294 -15.33 6.09 1.42
N ILE A 295 -16.55 5.96 0.86
CA ILE A 295 -17.75 5.61 1.64
C ILE A 295 -17.59 4.23 2.29
N PHE A 296 -17.10 3.26 1.55
CA PHE A 296 -16.84 1.90 2.06
C PHE A 296 -15.89 1.89 3.26
N ALA A 297 -14.79 2.64 3.19
CA ALA A 297 -13.84 2.76 4.29
C ALA A 297 -14.48 3.40 5.53
N LEU A 298 -15.29 4.46 5.38
CA LEU A 298 -16.01 5.08 6.50
C LEU A 298 -16.96 4.10 7.17
N ILE A 299 -17.71 3.32 6.38
CA ILE A 299 -18.60 2.26 6.90
C ILE A 299 -17.79 1.23 7.69
N LEU A 300 -16.65 0.79 7.14
CA LEU A 300 -15.78 -0.18 7.80
C LEU A 300 -15.16 0.37 9.10
N PHE A 301 -14.77 1.64 9.16
CA PHE A 301 -14.30 2.26 10.40
C PHE A 301 -15.41 2.32 11.46
N TYR A 302 -16.64 2.65 11.05
CA TYR A 302 -17.79 2.61 11.96
C TYR A 302 -18.06 1.19 12.49
N VAL A 303 -18.05 0.18 11.61
CA VAL A 303 -18.22 -1.23 12.01
C VAL A 303 -17.06 -1.68 12.89
N ALA A 304 -15.82 -1.29 12.59
CA ALA A 304 -14.64 -1.59 13.38
C ALA A 304 -14.76 -1.07 14.81
N TRP A 305 -15.23 0.16 14.96
CA TRP A 305 -15.51 0.76 16.27
C TRP A 305 -16.60 -0.02 17.02
N LYS A 306 -17.72 -0.36 16.37
CA LYS A 306 -18.81 -1.16 16.96
C LYS A 306 -18.37 -2.59 17.33
N LYS A 307 -17.39 -3.18 16.60
CA LYS A 307 -16.82 -4.50 16.87
C LYS A 307 -15.66 -4.46 17.86
N GLU A 308 -15.43 -3.31 18.48
CA GLU A 308 -14.38 -3.09 19.49
C GLU A 308 -12.99 -3.54 19.01
N ILE A 309 -12.69 -3.29 17.72
CA ILE A 309 -11.34 -3.51 17.22
C ILE A 309 -10.39 -2.63 18.02
N ARG A 310 -9.22 -3.17 18.31
CA ARG A 310 -8.22 -2.53 19.15
C ARG A 310 -7.97 -1.09 18.72
N PHE A 311 -8.16 -0.16 19.64
CA PHE A 311 -8.20 1.28 19.33
C PHE A 311 -6.86 1.79 18.78
N SER A 312 -5.71 1.23 19.21
CA SER A 312 -4.40 1.55 18.63
C SER A 312 -4.33 1.25 17.12
N TYR A 313 -4.98 0.17 16.67
CA TYR A 313 -5.06 -0.16 15.24
C TYR A 313 -5.96 0.83 14.49
N LEU A 314 -7.06 1.26 15.14
CA LEU A 314 -7.97 2.24 14.57
C LEU A 314 -7.33 3.63 14.47
N ILE A 315 -6.54 4.06 15.46
CA ILE A 315 -5.74 5.30 15.38
C ILE A 315 -4.85 5.26 14.14
N PHE A 316 -4.06 4.19 13.98
CA PHE A 316 -3.17 4.04 12.84
C PHE A 316 -3.94 4.09 11.52
N GLY A 317 -4.99 3.27 11.41
CA GLY A 317 -5.81 3.20 10.20
C GLY A 317 -6.48 4.51 9.86
N ALA A 318 -7.07 5.20 10.85
CA ALA A 318 -7.74 6.48 10.65
C ALA A 318 -6.77 7.57 10.19
N LEU A 319 -5.59 7.68 10.80
CA LEU A 319 -4.58 8.65 10.39
C LEU A 319 -4.03 8.35 8.99
N CYS A 320 -3.80 7.06 8.66
CA CYS A 320 -3.41 6.64 7.31
C CYS A 320 -4.49 6.95 6.27
N PHE A 321 -5.76 6.89 6.64
CA PHE A 321 -6.91 7.24 5.78
C PHE A 321 -7.08 8.75 5.63
N LEU A 322 -6.99 9.50 6.74
CA LEU A 322 -7.26 10.94 6.76
C LEU A 322 -6.25 11.73 5.93
N LEU A 323 -4.97 11.35 5.95
CA LEU A 323 -3.93 12.09 5.23
C LEU A 323 -4.23 12.21 3.71
N PRO A 324 -4.44 11.11 2.96
CA PRO A 324 -4.74 11.22 1.53
C PRO A 324 -6.07 11.90 1.25
N VAL A 325 -7.12 11.70 2.06
CA VAL A 325 -8.42 12.33 1.82
C VAL A 325 -8.42 13.84 2.09
N SER A 326 -7.44 14.35 2.84
CA SER A 326 -7.25 15.76 3.12
C SER A 326 -6.39 16.49 2.08
N SER A 327 -6.03 15.83 0.96
CA SER A 327 -5.25 16.42 -0.14
C SER A 327 -6.11 17.01 -1.27
N GLY A 328 -7.44 17.06 -1.10
CA GLY A 328 -8.38 17.61 -2.09
C GLY A 328 -8.73 16.67 -3.24
N THR A 329 -8.22 15.44 -3.22
CA THR A 329 -8.57 14.38 -4.18
C THR A 329 -8.59 13.02 -3.48
N PHE A 330 -9.41 12.10 -4.00
CA PHE A 330 -9.41 10.69 -3.59
C PHE A 330 -8.53 9.81 -4.49
N SER A 331 -7.75 10.44 -5.36
CA SER A 331 -6.87 9.71 -6.29
C SER A 331 -5.95 8.74 -5.55
N GLY A 332 -6.01 7.48 -5.93
CA GLY A 332 -5.26 6.40 -5.30
C GLY A 332 -5.83 5.91 -3.96
N LEU A 333 -7.03 6.35 -3.55
CA LEU A 333 -7.61 5.96 -2.26
C LEU A 333 -7.83 4.44 -2.11
N PRO A 334 -8.30 3.69 -3.13
CA PRO A 334 -8.38 2.23 -3.03
C PRO A 334 -7.05 1.57 -2.67
N ARG A 335 -5.92 2.08 -3.19
CA ARG A 335 -4.57 1.62 -2.86
C ARG A 335 -4.16 1.98 -1.42
N TYR A 336 -4.52 3.17 -0.94
CA TYR A 336 -4.23 3.54 0.45
C TYR A 336 -5.02 2.70 1.44
N ILE A 337 -6.30 2.39 1.17
CA ILE A 337 -7.14 1.53 1.99
C ILE A 337 -6.53 0.12 2.11
N LEU A 338 -5.91 -0.38 1.07
CA LEU A 338 -5.24 -1.68 1.03
C LEU A 338 -4.23 -1.87 2.18
N THR A 339 -3.54 -0.82 2.60
CA THR A 339 -2.54 -0.88 3.67
C THR A 339 -3.12 -0.74 5.08
N ILE A 340 -4.43 -0.46 5.20
CA ILE A 340 -5.14 -0.28 6.48
C ILE A 340 -5.64 -1.64 6.98
N PHE A 341 -4.74 -2.44 7.53
CA PHE A 341 -5.00 -3.83 7.92
C PHE A 341 -6.20 -4.03 8.87
N PRO A 342 -6.58 -3.12 9.81
CA PRO A 342 -7.71 -3.33 10.70
C PRO A 342 -9.05 -3.44 9.96
N LEU A 343 -9.17 -2.86 8.76
CA LEU A 343 -10.40 -2.99 7.97
C LEU A 343 -10.64 -4.43 7.49
N PHE A 344 -9.58 -5.20 7.24
CA PHE A 344 -9.70 -6.61 6.86
C PHE A 344 -10.05 -7.51 8.05
N ILE A 345 -9.62 -7.15 9.25
CA ILE A 345 -10.09 -7.79 10.50
C ILE A 345 -11.59 -7.50 10.67
N THR A 346 -12.01 -6.26 10.42
CA THR A 346 -13.43 -5.85 10.49
C THR A 346 -14.29 -6.69 9.57
N LEU A 347 -13.90 -6.82 8.31
CA LEU A 347 -14.60 -7.66 7.33
C LEU A 347 -14.72 -9.11 7.79
N ALA A 348 -13.65 -9.67 8.36
CA ALA A 348 -13.64 -11.04 8.85
C ALA A 348 -14.58 -11.26 10.03
N LEU A 349 -14.80 -10.23 10.86
CA LEU A 349 -15.71 -10.27 12.02
C LEU A 349 -17.19 -10.15 11.65
N ILE A 350 -17.53 -9.81 10.41
CA ILE A 350 -18.92 -9.86 9.92
C ILE A 350 -19.31 -11.32 9.74
N GLN A 351 -20.27 -11.81 10.54
CA GLN A 351 -20.63 -13.22 10.58
C GLN A 351 -21.60 -13.64 9.46
N ASN A 352 -22.28 -12.69 8.83
CA ASN A 352 -23.25 -12.96 7.78
C ASN A 352 -22.59 -13.65 6.58
N LYS A 353 -23.01 -14.90 6.30
CA LYS A 353 -22.46 -15.71 5.19
C LYS A 353 -22.76 -15.10 3.82
N THR A 354 -23.97 -14.60 3.63
CA THR A 354 -24.39 -13.97 2.37
C THR A 354 -23.53 -12.74 2.07
N PHE A 355 -23.27 -11.89 3.09
CA PHE A 355 -22.37 -10.76 2.95
C PHE A 355 -20.96 -11.21 2.51
N LYS A 356 -20.41 -12.23 3.17
CA LYS A 356 -19.07 -12.74 2.83
C LYS A 356 -19.00 -13.24 1.38
N ILE A 357 -20.03 -13.94 0.93
CA ILE A 357 -20.09 -14.45 -0.45
C ILE A 357 -20.18 -13.27 -1.44
N ILE A 358 -21.13 -12.36 -1.25
CA ILE A 358 -21.33 -11.19 -2.13
C ILE A 358 -20.05 -10.35 -2.17
N TYR A 359 -19.48 -10.02 -1.01
CA TYR A 359 -18.23 -9.28 -0.91
C TYR A 359 -17.08 -9.97 -1.65
N SER A 360 -16.94 -11.29 -1.49
CA SER A 360 -15.87 -12.05 -2.15
C SER A 360 -16.05 -12.04 -3.67
N VAL A 361 -17.26 -12.26 -4.17
CA VAL A 361 -17.53 -12.24 -5.62
C VAL A 361 -17.28 -10.87 -6.21
N VAL A 362 -17.80 -9.81 -5.60
CA VAL A 362 -17.62 -8.43 -6.07
C VAL A 362 -16.13 -8.03 -6.00
N SER A 363 -15.44 -8.35 -4.90
CA SER A 363 -14.02 -8.02 -4.74
C SER A 363 -13.15 -8.73 -5.78
N VAL A 364 -13.39 -10.00 -6.06
CA VAL A 364 -12.65 -10.76 -7.09
C VAL A 364 -12.93 -10.20 -8.48
N ALA A 365 -14.18 -9.86 -8.78
CA ALA A 365 -14.54 -9.25 -10.06
C ALA A 365 -13.86 -7.87 -10.25
N LEU A 366 -13.85 -7.04 -9.20
CA LEU A 366 -13.16 -5.75 -9.23
C LEU A 366 -11.63 -5.92 -9.29
N LEU A 367 -11.06 -6.88 -8.56
CA LEU A 367 -9.63 -7.19 -8.65
C LEU A 367 -9.24 -7.58 -10.08
N PHE A 368 -10.05 -8.44 -10.70
CA PHE A 368 -9.87 -8.83 -12.09
C PHE A 368 -9.91 -7.61 -13.02
N LEU A 369 -10.95 -6.79 -12.93
CA LEU A 369 -11.13 -5.60 -13.76
C LEU A 369 -10.01 -4.57 -13.54
N PHE A 370 -9.70 -4.26 -12.29
CA PHE A 370 -8.71 -3.22 -11.95
C PHE A 370 -7.31 -3.63 -12.39
N PHE A 371 -6.96 -4.91 -12.26
CA PHE A 371 -5.65 -5.35 -12.70
C PHE A 371 -5.55 -5.44 -14.23
N MET A 372 -6.62 -5.80 -14.94
CA MET A 372 -6.68 -5.66 -16.41
C MET A 372 -6.42 -4.22 -16.85
N LEU A 373 -7.14 -3.25 -16.25
CA LEU A 373 -7.00 -1.83 -16.58
C LEU A 373 -5.58 -1.33 -16.25
N PHE A 374 -5.08 -1.64 -15.06
CA PHE A 374 -3.74 -1.26 -14.62
C PHE A 374 -2.65 -1.79 -15.57
N SER A 375 -2.78 -3.05 -16.04
CA SER A 375 -1.82 -3.67 -16.95
C SER A 375 -1.75 -2.96 -18.32
N LYS A 376 -2.83 -2.33 -18.75
CA LYS A 376 -2.93 -1.60 -20.02
C LYS A 376 -2.75 -0.07 -19.88
N GLY A 377 -2.28 0.40 -18.74
CA GLY A 377 -1.95 1.80 -18.52
C GLY A 377 -3.10 2.69 -18.07
N TYR A 378 -4.21 2.10 -17.66
CA TYR A 378 -5.31 2.83 -17.02
C TYR A 378 -5.08 2.85 -15.52
N PHE A 379 -4.74 4.02 -14.97
CA PHE A 379 -4.53 4.15 -13.53
C PHE A 379 -5.86 4.11 -12.80
N ILE A 380 -6.09 3.04 -12.08
CA ILE A 380 -7.24 2.81 -11.22
C ILE A 380 -6.74 2.28 -9.88
N ALA A 381 -6.68 3.16 -8.87
CA ALA A 381 -6.13 2.80 -7.57
C ALA A 381 -6.66 3.74 -6.48
#